data_2505fdda87d6d823267c4e0a1b72b0e9
#
_entry.id   2505fdda87d6d823267c4e0a1b72b0e9
#
_cell.length_a   1.000
_cell.length_b   1.000
_cell.length_c   1.000
_cell.angle_alpha   90.00
_cell.angle_beta   90.00
_cell.angle_gamma   90.00
#
_symmetry.space_group_name_H-M   'P 1'
#
loop_
_entity.id
_entity.type
_entity.pdbx_description
1 polymer ?
#
loop_
_entity_poly.entity_id
_entity_poly.type
_entity_poly.pdbx_seq_one_letter_code
_entity_poly.pdbx_strand_id
1 'polypeptide(L)'
;MLFRSHLEKREQEILEVAAIVHDIACPMCREKYGNSAGYLQEQEGPVLVKDFLKNYSLDEAFIERVAYLVGHHHTYKDVDGLDYQILLEADFLVNGDESNLTKEAIEKMKKNVFKTKTGIELLNHIFEL
;
A
#
# COMPACT_ATOMS: atom_id res chain seq x y z
N MET A 1 4.20 10.83 -16.06
CA MET A 1 5.62 10.84 -15.64
C MET A 1 5.93 9.61 -14.81
N LEU A 2 7.05 8.96 -15.12
CA LEU A 2 7.49 7.80 -14.33
C LEU A 2 8.38 8.27 -13.18
N PHE A 3 8.02 7.90 -11.96
CA PHE A 3 8.90 8.14 -10.81
C PHE A 3 10.03 7.11 -10.82
N ARG A 4 11.21 7.54 -10.46
CA ARG A 4 12.29 6.62 -10.15
C ARG A 4 12.02 6.05 -8.76
N SER A 5 12.32 4.77 -8.57
CA SER A 5 12.21 4.14 -7.26
C SER A 5 13.40 4.53 -6.39
N HIS A 6 13.53 5.83 -6.13
CA HIS A 6 14.62 6.37 -5.34
C HIS A 6 14.06 7.13 -4.14
N LEU A 7 14.21 6.53 -2.97
CA LEU A 7 13.77 7.10 -1.71
C LEU A 7 14.97 7.47 -0.86
N GLU A 8 14.81 8.53 -0.05
CA GLU A 8 15.77 8.81 1.00
C GLU A 8 15.65 7.74 2.08
N LYS A 9 16.70 7.56 2.87
CA LYS A 9 16.76 6.49 3.88
C LYS A 9 15.55 6.49 4.81
N ARG A 10 15.13 7.64 5.32
CA ARG A 10 13.99 7.74 6.22
C ARG A 10 12.68 7.32 5.53
N GLU A 11 12.48 7.77 4.31
CA GLU A 11 11.29 7.40 3.53
C GLU A 11 11.27 5.89 3.25
N GLN A 12 12.43 5.33 2.97
CA GLN A 12 12.55 3.89 2.76
C GLN A 12 12.20 3.10 4.02
N GLU A 13 12.68 3.53 5.18
CA GLU A 13 12.35 2.88 6.45
C GLU A 13 10.87 2.97 6.76
N ILE A 14 10.24 4.11 6.51
CA ILE A 14 8.80 4.30 6.67
C ILE A 14 8.05 3.33 5.76
N LEU A 15 8.45 3.24 4.49
CA LEU A 15 7.83 2.34 3.53
C LEU A 15 7.97 0.87 3.95
N GLU A 16 9.16 0.49 4.42
CA GLU A 16 9.40 -0.89 4.87
C GLU A 16 8.50 -1.27 6.05
N VAL A 17 8.38 -0.37 7.03
CA VAL A 17 7.50 -0.61 8.18
C VAL A 17 6.03 -0.65 7.72
N ALA A 18 5.63 0.28 6.87
CA ALA A 18 4.27 0.31 6.33
C ALA A 18 3.94 -0.99 5.57
N ALA A 19 4.89 -1.48 4.77
CA ALA A 19 4.70 -2.73 4.02
C ALA A 19 4.50 -3.92 4.97
N ILE A 20 5.24 -3.96 6.07
CA ILE A 20 5.11 -5.04 7.06
C ILE A 20 3.74 -5.02 7.73
N VAL A 21 3.22 -3.83 8.05
CA VAL A 21 2.00 -3.69 8.86
C VAL A 21 0.75 -3.34 8.07
N HIS A 22 0.84 -3.22 6.73
CA HIS A 22 -0.29 -2.69 5.95
C HIS A 22 -1.59 -3.51 6.08
N ASP A 23 -1.49 -4.81 6.28
CA ASP A 23 -2.65 -5.69 6.45
C ASP A 23 -2.99 -5.97 7.92
N ILE A 24 -2.47 -5.19 8.85
CA ILE A 24 -2.66 -5.40 10.29
C ILE A 24 -4.14 -5.50 10.70
N ALA A 25 -5.01 -4.79 9.98
CA ALA A 25 -6.45 -4.75 10.28
C ALA A 25 -7.22 -5.94 9.72
N CYS A 26 -6.66 -6.73 8.82
CA CYS A 26 -7.41 -7.81 8.16
C CYS A 26 -8.04 -8.82 9.12
N PRO A 27 -7.31 -9.39 10.10
CA PRO A 27 -7.92 -10.34 11.03
C PRO A 27 -9.06 -9.73 11.83
N MET A 28 -8.87 -8.51 12.34
CA MET A 28 -9.88 -7.83 13.14
C MET A 28 -11.11 -7.47 12.30
N CYS A 29 -10.91 -7.03 11.06
CA CYS A 29 -12.01 -6.71 10.17
C CYS A 29 -12.83 -7.97 9.83
N ARG A 30 -12.19 -9.10 9.58
CA ARG A 30 -12.90 -10.36 9.33
C ARG A 30 -13.74 -10.77 10.52
N GLU A 31 -13.21 -10.62 11.74
CA GLU A 31 -13.91 -10.98 12.96
C GLU A 31 -15.06 -10.00 13.24
N LYS A 32 -14.82 -8.69 13.11
CA LYS A 32 -15.80 -7.65 13.47
C LYS A 32 -16.89 -7.47 12.41
N TYR A 33 -16.51 -7.52 11.13
CA TYR A 33 -17.41 -7.18 10.02
C TYR A 33 -17.72 -8.36 9.10
N GLY A 34 -17.06 -9.48 9.27
CA GLY A 34 -17.24 -10.64 8.40
C GLY A 34 -16.45 -10.58 7.09
N ASN A 35 -15.69 -9.50 6.86
CA ASN A 35 -14.83 -9.36 5.68
C ASN A 35 -13.73 -8.33 5.95
N SER A 36 -12.75 -8.27 5.06
CA SER A 36 -11.64 -7.35 5.15
C SER A 36 -11.56 -6.42 3.92
N ALA A 37 -12.70 -5.85 3.53
CA ALA A 37 -12.76 -4.91 2.42
C ALA A 37 -11.80 -3.74 2.62
N GLY A 38 -11.28 -3.20 1.51
CA GLY A 38 -10.27 -2.13 1.55
C GLY A 38 -10.66 -0.95 2.42
N TYR A 39 -11.87 -0.46 2.32
CA TYR A 39 -12.32 0.69 3.12
C TYR A 39 -12.35 0.39 4.62
N LEU A 40 -12.60 -0.85 5.01
CA LEU A 40 -12.57 -1.27 6.41
C LEU A 40 -11.13 -1.32 6.92
N GLN A 41 -10.21 -1.83 6.11
CA GLN A 41 -8.80 -1.84 6.44
C GLN A 41 -8.26 -0.42 6.64
N GLU A 42 -8.66 0.50 5.78
CA GLU A 42 -8.25 1.90 5.88
C GLU A 42 -8.84 2.57 7.12
N GLN A 43 -10.04 2.20 7.51
CA GLN A 43 -10.69 2.74 8.69
C GLN A 43 -10.06 2.25 9.99
N GLU A 44 -9.78 0.96 10.09
CA GLU A 44 -9.31 0.33 11.33
C GLU A 44 -7.77 0.29 11.43
N GLY A 45 -7.08 0.29 10.31
CA GLY A 45 -5.63 0.13 10.27
C GLY A 45 -4.84 1.18 11.03
N PRO A 46 -5.08 2.48 10.82
CA PRO A 46 -4.27 3.52 11.47
C PRO A 46 -4.21 3.43 13.00
N VAL A 47 -5.33 3.14 13.64
CA VAL A 47 -5.39 3.00 15.10
C VAL A 47 -4.56 1.79 15.56
N LEU A 48 -4.69 0.68 14.86
CA LEU A 48 -3.94 -0.54 15.18
C LEU A 48 -2.44 -0.34 14.97
N VAL A 49 -2.06 0.37 13.91
CA VAL A 49 -0.66 0.69 13.63
C VAL A 49 -0.06 1.54 14.74
N LYS A 50 -0.75 2.58 15.15
CA LYS A 50 -0.28 3.46 16.23
C LYS A 50 -0.12 2.70 17.54
N ASP A 51 -1.08 1.88 17.87
CA ASP A 51 -1.04 1.06 19.08
C ASP A 51 0.13 0.06 19.04
N PHE A 52 0.32 -0.59 17.90
CA PHE A 52 1.41 -1.56 17.73
C PHE A 52 2.79 -0.90 17.81
N LEU A 53 2.96 0.25 17.13
CA LEU A 53 4.28 0.90 17.03
C LEU A 53 4.65 1.76 18.24
N LYS A 54 3.72 2.09 19.11
CA LYS A 54 3.99 2.98 20.26
C LYS A 54 5.07 2.45 21.22
N ASN A 55 5.31 1.16 21.22
CA ASN A 55 6.29 0.53 22.11
C ASN A 55 7.69 0.42 21.49
N TYR A 56 7.86 0.93 20.27
CA TYR A 56 9.14 0.93 19.59
C TYR A 56 9.77 2.32 19.61
N SER A 57 11.08 2.39 19.46
CA SER A 57 11.81 3.65 19.49
C SER A 57 11.71 4.40 18.16
N LEU A 58 10.49 4.75 17.78
CA LEU A 58 10.20 5.50 16.56
C LEU A 58 9.60 6.85 16.94
N ASP A 59 9.99 7.90 16.20
CA ASP A 59 9.40 9.21 16.47
C ASP A 59 7.96 9.31 16.02
N GLU A 60 7.24 10.30 16.56
CA GLU A 60 5.82 10.47 16.30
C GLU A 60 5.51 10.70 14.81
N ALA A 61 6.33 11.51 14.14
CA ALA A 61 6.12 11.80 12.71
C ALA A 61 6.29 10.53 11.86
N PHE A 62 7.22 9.66 12.22
CA PHE A 62 7.43 8.38 11.56
C PHE A 62 6.17 7.52 11.69
N ILE A 63 5.67 7.36 12.92
CA ILE A 63 4.48 6.54 13.19
C ILE A 63 3.25 7.11 12.49
N GLU A 64 3.08 8.43 12.51
CA GLU A 64 1.97 9.10 11.81
C GLU A 64 2.01 8.84 10.30
N ARG A 65 3.20 8.89 9.70
CA ARG A 65 3.30 8.62 8.26
C ARG A 65 2.99 7.16 7.94
N VAL A 66 3.48 6.20 8.74
CA VAL A 66 3.14 4.78 8.57
C VAL A 66 1.63 4.59 8.68
N ALA A 67 0.99 5.18 9.68
CA ALA A 67 -0.45 5.09 9.86
C ALA A 67 -1.21 5.68 8.66
N TYR A 68 -0.73 6.82 8.15
CA TYR A 68 -1.31 7.45 6.97
C TYR A 68 -1.24 6.52 5.75
N LEU A 69 -0.07 5.92 5.49
CA LEU A 69 0.09 4.99 4.38
C LEU A 69 -0.85 3.79 4.49
N VAL A 70 -0.95 3.21 5.67
CA VAL A 70 -1.86 2.08 5.92
C VAL A 70 -3.32 2.52 5.75
N GLY A 71 -3.66 3.71 6.20
CA GLY A 71 -5.02 4.26 6.07
C GLY A 71 -5.39 4.66 4.65
N HIS A 72 -4.48 4.60 3.70
CA HIS A 72 -4.72 5.02 2.31
C HIS A 72 -4.26 3.99 1.28
N HIS A 73 -3.81 2.80 1.69
CA HIS A 73 -3.20 1.85 0.74
C HIS A 73 -4.19 1.22 -0.25
N HIS A 74 -5.48 1.50 -0.12
CA HIS A 74 -6.50 1.17 -1.11
C HIS A 74 -7.11 2.40 -1.80
N THR A 75 -6.51 3.58 -1.58
CA THR A 75 -6.96 4.85 -2.15
C THR A 75 -5.98 5.30 -3.23
N TYR A 76 -6.43 5.38 -4.47
CA TYR A 76 -5.57 5.59 -5.64
C TYR A 76 -5.53 7.03 -6.14
N LYS A 77 -6.03 7.99 -5.38
CA LYS A 77 -6.02 9.40 -5.73
C LYS A 77 -5.33 10.22 -4.66
N ASP A 78 -4.87 11.41 -5.04
CA ASP A 78 -4.18 12.33 -4.12
C ASP A 78 -2.95 11.68 -3.47
N VAL A 79 -2.22 10.90 -4.25
CA VAL A 79 -1.02 10.20 -3.78
C VAL A 79 0.11 11.23 -3.62
N ASP A 80 0.52 11.48 -2.38
CA ASP A 80 1.38 12.58 -2.02
C ASP A 80 2.84 12.23 -1.72
N GLY A 81 3.33 11.14 -2.26
CA GLY A 81 4.71 10.77 -2.02
C GLY A 81 5.08 9.47 -2.69
N LEU A 82 6.38 9.26 -2.89
CA LEU A 82 6.88 8.06 -3.54
C LEU A 82 6.67 6.81 -2.66
N ASP A 83 6.75 6.95 -1.34
CA ASP A 83 6.46 5.86 -0.41
C ASP A 83 5.02 5.36 -0.58
N TYR A 84 4.07 6.27 -0.67
CA TYR A 84 2.66 5.95 -0.91
C TYR A 84 2.50 5.28 -2.28
N GLN A 85 3.09 5.85 -3.31
CA GLN A 85 2.99 5.32 -4.67
C GLN A 85 3.54 3.90 -4.77
N ILE A 86 4.70 3.64 -4.17
CA ILE A 86 5.32 2.31 -4.18
C ILE A 86 4.46 1.29 -3.44
N LEU A 87 3.92 1.68 -2.28
CA LEU A 87 3.08 0.78 -1.50
C LEU A 87 1.82 0.38 -2.28
N LEU A 88 1.16 1.33 -2.94
CA LEU A 88 -0.01 1.05 -3.78
C LEU A 88 0.31 0.07 -4.89
N GLU A 89 1.41 0.29 -5.60
CA GLU A 89 1.79 -0.56 -6.71
C GLU A 89 2.15 -1.97 -6.25
N ALA A 90 2.92 -2.08 -5.17
CA ALA A 90 3.31 -3.37 -4.62
C ALA A 90 2.10 -4.18 -4.13
N ASP A 91 1.19 -3.52 -3.42
CA ASP A 91 -0.02 -4.17 -2.92
C ASP A 91 -0.91 -4.66 -4.08
N PHE A 92 -1.07 -3.83 -5.10
CA PHE A 92 -1.84 -4.24 -6.28
C PHE A 92 -1.22 -5.42 -7.00
N LEU A 93 0.11 -5.46 -7.15
CA LEU A 93 0.79 -6.55 -7.83
C LEU A 93 0.51 -7.90 -7.17
N VAL A 94 0.53 -7.95 -5.85
CA VAL A 94 0.25 -9.18 -5.10
C VAL A 94 -1.24 -9.52 -5.15
N ASN A 95 -2.10 -8.57 -4.82
CA ASN A 95 -3.54 -8.81 -4.74
C ASN A 95 -4.18 -9.03 -6.11
N GLY A 96 -3.70 -8.34 -7.13
CA GLY A 96 -4.19 -8.49 -8.50
C GLY A 96 -3.93 -9.88 -9.05
N ASP A 97 -2.77 -10.45 -8.76
CA ASP A 97 -2.43 -11.81 -9.16
C ASP A 97 -3.34 -12.84 -8.48
N GLU A 98 -3.63 -12.63 -7.20
CA GLU A 98 -4.48 -13.53 -6.43
C GLU A 98 -5.98 -13.41 -6.76
N SER A 99 -6.42 -12.26 -7.28
CA SER A 99 -7.82 -11.92 -7.46
C SER A 99 -8.39 -12.26 -8.84
N ASN A 100 -7.60 -12.82 -9.74
CA ASN A 100 -8.03 -13.18 -11.11
C ASN A 100 -8.69 -12.01 -11.86
N LEU A 101 -8.07 -10.84 -11.81
CA LEU A 101 -8.58 -9.65 -12.49
C LEU A 101 -8.56 -9.82 -14.00
N THR A 102 -9.50 -9.17 -14.68
CA THR A 102 -9.53 -9.16 -16.14
C THR A 102 -8.34 -8.37 -16.70
N LYS A 103 -7.92 -8.70 -17.92
CA LYS A 103 -6.86 -7.97 -18.59
C LYS A 103 -7.20 -6.48 -18.71
N GLU A 104 -8.47 -6.17 -19.00
CA GLU A 104 -8.94 -4.78 -19.10
C GLU A 104 -8.77 -4.02 -17.78
N ALA A 105 -9.10 -4.64 -16.65
CA ALA A 105 -8.93 -4.03 -15.33
C ALA A 105 -7.45 -3.76 -15.04
N ILE A 106 -6.59 -4.70 -15.38
CA ILE A 106 -5.14 -4.57 -15.17
C ILE A 106 -4.57 -3.44 -16.05
N GLU A 107 -4.96 -3.36 -17.31
CA GLU A 107 -4.52 -2.29 -18.20
C GLU A 107 -4.99 -0.91 -17.74
N LYS A 108 -6.19 -0.82 -17.17
CA LYS A 108 -6.70 0.40 -16.56
C LYS A 108 -5.83 0.85 -15.38
N MET A 109 -5.45 -0.07 -14.52
CA MET A 109 -4.55 0.21 -13.39
C MET A 109 -3.18 0.65 -13.89
N LYS A 110 -2.64 -0.01 -14.90
CA LYS A 110 -1.37 0.38 -15.51
C LYS A 110 -1.41 1.82 -16.01
N LYS A 111 -2.46 2.18 -16.72
CA LYS A 111 -2.61 3.52 -17.30
C LYS A 111 -2.85 4.60 -16.26
N ASN A 112 -3.72 4.34 -15.29
CA ASN A 112 -4.25 5.36 -14.38
C ASN A 112 -3.53 5.45 -13.04
N VAL A 113 -2.92 4.38 -12.58
CA VAL A 113 -2.37 4.29 -11.22
C VAL A 113 -0.86 4.06 -11.21
N PHE A 114 -0.36 3.13 -12.02
CA PHE A 114 1.07 2.80 -12.03
C PHE A 114 1.92 3.92 -12.60
N LYS A 115 2.96 4.31 -11.87
CA LYS A 115 3.82 5.44 -12.22
C LYS A 115 5.31 5.14 -12.10
N THR A 116 5.71 4.13 -11.32
CA THR A 116 7.12 3.79 -11.20
C THR A 116 7.56 2.89 -12.36
N LYS A 117 8.80 3.08 -12.81
CA LYS A 117 9.36 2.26 -13.88
C LYS A 117 9.37 0.78 -13.49
N THR A 118 9.88 0.48 -12.31
CA THR A 118 9.97 -0.90 -11.82
C THR A 118 8.59 -1.52 -11.63
N GLY A 119 7.64 -0.76 -11.09
CA GLY A 119 6.27 -1.24 -10.91
C GLY A 119 5.61 -1.61 -12.23
N ILE A 120 5.78 -0.77 -13.25
CA ILE A 120 5.24 -1.02 -14.58
C ILE A 120 5.90 -2.26 -15.22
N GLU A 121 7.22 -2.41 -15.09
CA GLU A 121 7.93 -3.58 -15.59
C GLU A 121 7.44 -4.88 -14.94
N LEU A 122 7.27 -4.85 -13.62
CA LEU A 122 6.74 -6.01 -12.89
C LEU A 122 5.31 -6.33 -13.29
N LEU A 123 4.47 -5.30 -13.44
CA LEU A 123 3.09 -5.48 -13.88
C LEU A 123 3.03 -6.17 -15.24
N ASN A 124 3.82 -5.69 -16.20
CA ASN A 124 3.87 -6.27 -17.53
C ASN A 124 4.32 -7.73 -17.50
N HIS A 125 5.30 -8.05 -16.64
CA HIS A 125 5.83 -9.39 -16.51
C HIS A 125 4.83 -10.34 -15.84
N ILE A 126 4.28 -9.94 -14.71
CA ILE A 126 3.36 -10.77 -13.92
C ILE A 126 2.08 -11.09 -14.69
N PHE A 127 1.52 -10.09 -15.38
CA PHE A 127 0.25 -10.24 -16.08
C PHE A 127 0.39 -10.44 -17.60
N GLU A 128 1.60 -10.62 -18.07
CA GLU A 128 1.90 -10.91 -19.49
C GLU A 128 1.33 -9.86 -20.45
N LEU A 129 1.54 -8.59 -20.12
CA LEU A 129 1.08 -7.46 -20.95
C LEU A 129 2.11 -7.07 -22.00
#